data_03dd54acf985eed103a5836fe85060bb
#
_entry.id   03dd54acf985eed103a5836fe85060bb
#
_cell.length_a   1.000
_cell.length_b   1.000
_cell.length_c   1.000
_cell.angle_alpha   90.00
_cell.angle_beta   90.00
_cell.angle_gamma   90.00
#
_symmetry.space_group_name_H-M   'P 1'
#
loop_
_entity.id
_entity.type
_entity.pdbx_description
1 polymer ?
#
loop_
_entity_poly.entity_id
_entity_poly.type
_entity_poly.pdbx_seq_one_letter_code
_entity_poly.pdbx_strand_id
1 'polypeptide(L)'
;MENLLENLQNYDWLICDHSQELPQIATELYLKLTQLSTPKIIIAERSPVRFLASFIAACAAKCPVFLCNPDWSQAEWEQVFNLVQPDIVLGIDHNFSKSPIINYELPITNTIMIPTGGSSGKIKFAIHTWETLTGSVQGFTEYFSINVVNSFCILPLYHVSGLMQFMRSFTTGGKLVITSSKKL
;
A
#
# COMPACT_ATOMS: atom_id res chain seq x y z
N MET A 1 2.35 -5.95 -15.05
CA MET A 1 1.73 -4.85 -14.26
C MET A 1 0.53 -4.19 -14.94
N GLU A 2 0.40 -4.26 -16.26
CA GLU A 2 -0.75 -3.69 -17.00
C GLU A 2 -2.11 -4.28 -16.61
N ASN A 3 -2.15 -5.48 -16.01
CA ASN A 3 -3.40 -6.16 -15.62
C ASN A 3 -3.86 -5.92 -14.17
N LEU A 4 -3.20 -5.06 -13.37
CA LEU A 4 -3.60 -4.88 -11.97
C LEU A 4 -5.02 -4.32 -11.83
N LEU A 5 -5.41 -3.42 -12.71
CA LEU A 5 -6.76 -2.82 -12.72
C LEU A 5 -7.80 -3.76 -13.36
N GLU A 6 -7.41 -4.59 -14.32
CA GLU A 6 -8.30 -5.59 -14.92
C GLU A 6 -8.72 -6.64 -13.88
N ASN A 7 -7.80 -7.05 -13.01
CA ASN A 7 -8.10 -7.97 -11.90
C ASN A 7 -9.09 -7.40 -10.88
N LEU A 8 -9.33 -6.09 -10.88
CA LEU A 8 -10.34 -5.46 -10.02
C LEU A 8 -11.77 -5.66 -10.54
N GLN A 9 -11.96 -6.03 -11.79
CA GLN A 9 -13.30 -6.18 -12.37
C GLN A 9 -14.05 -7.42 -11.88
N ASN A 10 -13.34 -8.41 -11.31
CA ASN A 10 -13.91 -9.60 -10.68
C ASN A 10 -14.00 -9.42 -9.17
N TYR A 11 -15.06 -8.80 -8.66
CA TYR A 11 -15.20 -8.23 -7.31
C TYR A 11 -15.30 -9.19 -6.12
N ASP A 12 -15.36 -10.49 -6.36
CA ASP A 12 -15.61 -11.48 -5.31
C ASP A 12 -14.42 -11.76 -4.40
N TRP A 13 -13.25 -11.18 -4.68
CA TRP A 13 -12.06 -11.47 -3.91
C TRP A 13 -11.94 -10.67 -2.59
N LEU A 14 -12.54 -9.47 -2.51
CA LEU A 14 -12.48 -8.61 -1.31
C LEU A 14 -13.81 -8.61 -0.58
N ILE A 15 -13.80 -9.03 0.68
CA ILE A 15 -14.97 -9.09 1.56
C ILE A 15 -14.72 -8.14 2.73
N CYS A 16 -15.28 -6.96 2.66
CA CYS A 16 -15.34 -5.95 3.73
C CYS A 16 -16.43 -4.91 3.42
N ASP A 17 -16.71 -4.04 4.40
CA ASP A 17 -17.65 -2.94 4.20
C ASP A 17 -17.19 -2.06 3.03
N HIS A 18 -18.11 -1.71 2.13
CA HIS A 18 -17.85 -0.85 0.96
C HIS A 18 -16.87 -1.39 -0.08
N SER A 19 -16.60 -2.70 -0.12
CA SER A 19 -15.66 -3.30 -1.07
C SER A 19 -15.99 -3.00 -2.54
N GLN A 20 -17.27 -2.80 -2.87
CA GLN A 20 -17.75 -2.47 -4.21
C GLN A 20 -17.25 -1.10 -4.74
N GLU A 21 -16.78 -0.21 -3.86
CA GLU A 21 -16.25 1.10 -4.27
C GLU A 21 -14.79 1.03 -4.74
N LEU A 22 -14.06 -0.05 -4.40
CA LEU A 22 -12.62 -0.17 -4.63
C LEU A 22 -12.21 0.08 -6.08
N PRO A 23 -12.86 -0.51 -7.10
CA PRO A 23 -12.43 -0.34 -8.48
C PRO A 23 -12.63 1.05 -9.04
N GLN A 24 -13.74 1.69 -8.66
CA GLN A 24 -13.98 3.06 -9.07
C GLN A 24 -12.89 3.97 -8.50
N ILE A 25 -12.63 3.88 -7.18
CA ILE A 25 -11.61 4.68 -6.50
C ILE A 25 -10.23 4.42 -7.11
N ALA A 26 -9.86 3.16 -7.34
CA ALA A 26 -8.58 2.79 -7.93
C ALA A 26 -8.41 3.34 -9.36
N THR A 27 -9.46 3.21 -10.18
CA THR A 27 -9.42 3.69 -11.58
C THR A 27 -9.31 5.20 -11.66
N GLU A 28 -10.11 5.93 -10.88
CA GLU A 28 -10.06 7.39 -10.84
C GLU A 28 -8.71 7.91 -10.38
N LEU A 29 -8.14 7.28 -9.35
CA LEU A 29 -6.82 7.67 -8.84
C LEU A 29 -5.72 7.31 -9.85
N TYR A 30 -5.76 6.13 -10.47
CA TYR A 30 -4.81 5.74 -11.51
C TYR A 30 -4.77 6.75 -12.66
N LEU A 31 -5.94 7.14 -13.19
CA LEU A 31 -6.03 8.13 -14.25
C LEU A 31 -5.41 9.48 -13.88
N LYS A 32 -5.58 9.91 -12.63
CA LYS A 32 -4.93 11.13 -12.12
C LYS A 32 -3.41 10.97 -12.02
N LEU A 33 -2.94 9.85 -11.51
CA LEU A 33 -1.51 9.60 -11.31
C LEU A 33 -0.74 9.47 -12.63
N THR A 34 -1.34 8.87 -13.65
CA THR A 34 -0.71 8.74 -14.99
C THR A 34 -0.52 10.07 -15.73
N GLN A 35 -1.20 11.13 -15.28
CA GLN A 35 -0.99 12.49 -15.82
C GLN A 35 0.20 13.21 -15.15
N LEU A 36 0.80 12.62 -14.12
CA LEU A 36 1.89 13.20 -13.35
C LEU A 36 3.21 12.47 -13.64
N SER A 37 4.34 13.14 -13.37
CA SER A 37 5.68 12.59 -13.56
C SER A 37 6.09 11.71 -12.36
N THR A 38 5.48 10.55 -12.20
CA THR A 38 5.79 9.55 -11.15
C THR A 38 5.93 10.15 -9.73
N PRO A 39 4.85 10.73 -9.17
CA PRO A 39 4.90 11.39 -7.87
C PRO A 39 5.20 10.39 -6.74
N LYS A 40 5.93 10.84 -5.72
CA LYS A 40 6.11 10.10 -4.46
C LYS A 40 4.82 10.16 -3.65
N ILE A 41 4.25 8.99 -3.32
CA ILE A 41 2.94 8.89 -2.70
C ILE A 41 3.07 8.30 -1.29
N ILE A 42 2.56 9.02 -0.30
CA ILE A 42 2.27 8.46 1.02
C ILE A 42 0.84 7.95 1.04
N ILE A 43 0.65 6.71 1.49
CA ILE A 43 -0.66 6.11 1.77
C ILE A 43 -0.80 5.89 3.27
N ALA A 44 -1.71 6.65 3.89
CA ALA A 44 -2.04 6.60 5.32
C ALA A 44 -3.57 6.49 5.52
N GLU A 45 -4.20 5.67 4.71
CA GLU A 45 -5.65 5.47 4.71
C GLU A 45 -6.10 4.56 5.85
N ARG A 46 -7.15 4.95 6.58
CA ARG A 46 -7.79 4.13 7.61
C ARG A 46 -8.79 3.13 7.04
N SER A 47 -9.43 3.48 5.94
CA SER A 47 -10.36 2.59 5.25
C SER A 47 -9.57 1.53 4.47
N PRO A 48 -9.81 0.22 4.69
CA PRO A 48 -9.16 -0.83 3.92
C PRO A 48 -9.40 -0.72 2.42
N VAL A 49 -10.61 -0.34 2.03
CA VAL A 49 -10.99 -0.15 0.62
C VAL A 49 -10.18 0.98 -0.01
N ARG A 50 -10.11 2.14 0.64
CA ARG A 50 -9.33 3.28 0.14
C ARG A 50 -7.84 2.97 0.13
N PHE A 51 -7.34 2.27 1.17
CA PHE A 51 -5.94 1.85 1.23
C PHE A 51 -5.58 0.95 0.03
N LEU A 52 -6.36 -0.11 -0.21
CA LEU A 52 -6.11 -1.05 -1.30
C LEU A 52 -6.28 -0.39 -2.67
N ALA A 53 -7.31 0.45 -2.84
CA ALA A 53 -7.51 1.21 -4.07
C ALA A 53 -6.32 2.13 -4.36
N SER A 54 -5.86 2.87 -3.36
CA SER A 54 -4.69 3.76 -3.48
C SER A 54 -3.40 2.99 -3.78
N PHE A 55 -3.20 1.87 -3.10
CA PHE A 55 -2.03 1.01 -3.30
C PHE A 55 -1.98 0.43 -4.72
N ILE A 56 -3.08 -0.16 -5.18
CA ILE A 56 -3.19 -0.75 -6.51
C ILE A 56 -3.00 0.30 -7.60
N ALA A 57 -3.68 1.46 -7.47
CA ALA A 57 -3.57 2.56 -8.41
C ALA A 57 -2.14 3.10 -8.53
N ALA A 58 -1.47 3.32 -7.40
CA ALA A 58 -0.11 3.84 -7.36
C ALA A 58 0.90 2.82 -7.91
N CYS A 59 0.77 1.53 -7.60
CA CYS A 59 1.59 0.47 -8.18
C CYS A 59 1.36 0.34 -9.70
N ALA A 60 0.11 0.41 -10.17
CA ALA A 60 -0.22 0.39 -11.60
C ALA A 60 0.38 1.60 -12.36
N ALA A 61 0.37 2.78 -11.72
CA ALA A 61 0.99 4.00 -12.26
C ALA A 61 2.52 4.05 -12.08
N LYS A 62 3.14 3.00 -11.53
CA LYS A 62 4.59 2.88 -11.27
C LYS A 62 5.15 3.99 -10.35
N CYS A 63 4.31 4.55 -9.50
CA CYS A 63 4.72 5.55 -8.54
C CYS A 63 5.48 4.90 -7.36
N PRO A 64 6.48 5.59 -6.77
CA PRO A 64 7.03 5.18 -5.49
C PRO A 64 6.00 5.38 -4.37
N VAL A 65 5.72 4.32 -3.60
CA VAL A 65 4.67 4.26 -2.59
C VAL A 65 5.27 4.07 -1.20
N PHE A 66 4.89 4.91 -0.25
CA PHE A 66 5.26 4.82 1.15
C PHE A 66 4.02 4.47 1.97
N LEU A 67 3.99 3.27 2.54
CA LEU A 67 2.91 2.84 3.40
C LEU A 67 3.15 3.40 4.81
N CYS A 68 2.16 4.12 5.34
CA CYS A 68 2.33 4.83 6.60
C CYS A 68 1.18 4.53 7.58
N ASN A 69 1.51 4.51 8.86
CA ASN A 69 0.50 4.40 9.91
C ASN A 69 -0.22 5.74 10.06
N PRO A 70 -1.54 5.82 9.82
CA PRO A 70 -2.31 7.06 9.99
C PRO A 70 -2.35 7.57 11.44
N ASP A 71 -2.00 6.73 12.41
CA ASP A 71 -2.03 7.04 13.83
C ASP A 71 -0.65 7.40 14.42
N TRP A 72 0.36 7.61 13.57
CA TRP A 72 1.64 8.12 14.01
C TRP A 72 1.49 9.49 14.70
N SER A 73 2.30 9.69 15.72
CA SER A 73 2.41 10.97 16.41
C SER A 73 2.93 12.08 15.47
N GLN A 74 2.75 13.35 15.88
CA GLN A 74 3.29 14.47 15.12
C GLN A 74 4.80 14.35 14.88
N ALA A 75 5.56 13.94 15.91
CA ALA A 75 7.01 13.77 15.79
C ALA A 75 7.43 12.66 14.81
N GLU A 76 6.64 11.58 14.72
CA GLU A 76 6.86 10.52 13.73
C GLU A 76 6.52 11.01 12.33
N TRP A 77 5.43 11.75 12.18
CA TRP A 77 5.06 12.35 10.90
C TRP A 77 6.11 13.37 10.41
N GLU A 78 6.65 14.20 11.29
CA GLU A 78 7.76 15.13 10.97
C GLU A 78 8.98 14.36 10.44
N GLN A 79 9.35 13.22 11.07
CA GLN A 79 10.42 12.37 10.57
C GLN A 79 10.12 11.85 9.15
N VAL A 80 8.91 11.35 8.93
CA VAL A 80 8.50 10.81 7.63
C VAL A 80 8.49 11.89 6.55
N PHE A 81 7.93 13.04 6.82
CA PHE A 81 7.90 14.14 5.84
C PHE A 81 9.31 14.65 5.49
N ASN A 82 10.20 14.75 6.48
CA ASN A 82 11.59 15.11 6.23
C ASN A 82 12.34 14.05 5.43
N LEU A 83 12.05 12.77 5.65
CA LEU A 83 12.70 11.66 4.96
C LEU A 83 12.17 11.47 3.54
N VAL A 84 10.84 11.52 3.35
CA VAL A 84 10.18 11.13 2.09
C VAL A 84 10.02 12.32 1.15
N GLN A 85 9.67 13.49 1.68
CA GLN A 85 9.28 14.68 0.90
C GLN A 85 8.24 14.31 -0.19
N PRO A 86 7.02 13.90 0.22
CA PRO A 86 6.02 13.37 -0.69
C PRO A 86 5.45 14.46 -1.60
N ASP A 87 5.04 14.08 -2.81
CA ASP A 87 4.28 14.93 -3.72
C ASP A 87 2.77 14.83 -3.43
N ILE A 88 2.33 13.64 -3.00
CA ILE A 88 0.93 13.33 -2.69
C ILE A 88 0.85 12.59 -1.36
N VAL A 89 -0.13 12.96 -0.54
CA VAL A 89 -0.47 12.27 0.70
C VAL A 89 -1.95 11.90 0.68
N LEU A 90 -2.24 10.62 0.89
CA LEU A 90 -3.59 10.06 0.88
C LEU A 90 -3.98 9.58 2.29
N GLY A 91 -5.18 9.92 2.73
CA GLY A 91 -5.79 9.40 3.96
C GLY A 91 -5.67 10.25 5.19
N ILE A 92 -4.86 11.30 5.18
CA ILE A 92 -4.76 12.26 6.27
C ILE A 92 -4.77 13.70 5.73
N ASP A 93 -5.42 14.61 6.45
CA ASP A 93 -5.40 16.03 6.13
C ASP A 93 -4.09 16.66 6.68
N HIS A 94 -3.34 17.32 5.80
CA HIS A 94 -2.05 17.91 6.18
C HIS A 94 -1.97 19.39 5.91
N ASN A 95 -1.51 20.10 6.94
CA ASN A 95 -0.96 21.44 6.87
C ASN A 95 0.54 21.43 7.26
N PHE A 96 1.33 20.52 6.65
CA PHE A 96 2.77 20.57 6.88
C PHE A 96 3.44 21.52 5.89
N SER A 97 4.17 22.52 6.41
CA SER A 97 5.00 23.40 5.60
C SER A 97 6.09 22.58 4.92
N LYS A 98 6.29 22.80 3.62
CA LYS A 98 7.42 22.22 2.89
C LYS A 98 8.72 22.68 3.54
N SER A 99 9.45 21.77 4.17
CA SER A 99 10.81 22.03 4.63
C SER A 99 11.76 22.16 3.44
N PRO A 100 12.85 22.94 3.55
CA PRO A 100 13.76 23.16 2.44
C PRO A 100 14.43 21.86 1.98
N ILE A 101 14.52 21.73 0.69
CA ILE A 101 14.95 20.58 -0.09
C ILE A 101 16.36 20.14 0.33
N ILE A 102 16.48 18.94 0.89
CA ILE A 102 17.70 18.16 0.82
C ILE A 102 17.46 17.13 -0.29
N ASN A 103 18.06 17.35 -1.46
CA ASN A 103 17.97 16.47 -2.59
C ASN A 103 18.57 15.10 -2.25
N TYR A 104 17.75 14.16 -1.82
CA TYR A 104 18.04 12.75 -2.01
C TYR A 104 17.40 12.34 -3.33
N GLU A 105 18.19 12.34 -4.41
CA GLU A 105 17.83 11.64 -5.64
C GLU A 105 17.78 10.14 -5.33
N LEU A 106 16.62 9.67 -4.90
CA LEU A 106 16.31 8.25 -4.99
C LEU A 106 15.72 8.03 -6.38
N PRO A 107 16.43 7.36 -7.30
CA PRO A 107 15.87 6.92 -8.56
C PRO A 107 14.95 5.73 -8.28
N ILE A 108 13.77 5.98 -7.72
CA ILE A 108 12.94 4.92 -7.21
C ILE A 108 11.56 5.03 -7.85
N THR A 109 11.48 4.73 -9.13
CA THR A 109 10.21 4.40 -9.77
C THR A 109 9.82 2.98 -9.40
N ASN A 110 8.52 2.70 -9.25
CA ASN A 110 7.98 1.36 -9.07
C ASN A 110 8.41 0.65 -7.75
N THR A 111 8.59 1.40 -6.68
CA THR A 111 8.97 0.85 -5.38
C THR A 111 7.88 0.98 -4.34
N ILE A 112 7.86 0.02 -3.43
CA ILE A 112 6.94 -0.09 -2.31
C ILE A 112 7.77 -0.01 -1.02
N MET A 113 7.57 1.06 -0.26
CA MET A 113 8.27 1.34 0.97
C MET A 113 7.40 0.92 2.15
N ILE A 114 7.82 -0.11 2.87
CA ILE A 114 7.09 -0.64 4.02
C ILE A 114 7.81 -0.21 5.29
N PRO A 115 7.13 0.43 6.27
CA PRO A 115 7.78 0.86 7.49
C PRO A 115 8.25 -0.32 8.32
N THR A 116 9.45 -0.21 8.85
CA THR A 116 10.01 -1.20 9.78
C THR A 116 9.94 -0.66 11.20
N GLY A 117 9.52 -1.53 12.15
CA GLY A 117 9.60 -1.22 13.57
C GLY A 117 11.07 -1.11 14.00
N GLY A 118 11.51 0.08 14.37
CA GLY A 118 12.87 0.32 14.86
C GLY A 118 12.88 0.49 16.37
N SER A 119 13.69 -0.31 17.10
CA SER A 119 13.98 -0.09 18.52
C SER A 119 14.70 1.25 18.79
N SER A 120 15.13 1.94 17.74
CA SER A 120 15.89 3.21 17.81
C SER A 120 15.03 4.48 17.81
N GLY A 121 13.71 4.37 17.77
CA GLY A 121 12.79 5.52 17.66
C GLY A 121 12.85 6.27 16.31
N LYS A 122 13.64 5.78 15.36
CA LYS A 122 13.73 6.34 14.00
C LYS A 122 12.92 5.50 13.02
N ILE A 123 12.06 6.18 12.26
CA ILE A 123 11.30 5.51 11.20
C ILE A 123 12.22 5.18 10.03
N LYS A 124 12.16 3.94 9.60
CA LYS A 124 12.87 3.42 8.44
C LYS A 124 11.90 2.69 7.54
N PHE A 125 12.21 2.62 6.25
CA PHE A 125 11.43 1.88 5.27
C PHE A 125 12.29 0.78 4.65
N ALA A 126 11.74 -0.43 4.57
CA ALA A 126 12.26 -1.48 3.72
C ALA A 126 11.77 -1.25 2.30
N ILE A 127 12.66 -1.40 1.33
CA ILE A 127 12.36 -1.16 -0.08
C ILE A 127 12.00 -2.49 -0.74
N HIS A 128 10.82 -2.52 -1.32
CA HIS A 128 10.30 -3.65 -2.08
C HIS A 128 9.87 -3.20 -3.48
N THR A 129 9.63 -4.16 -4.36
CA THR A 129 8.92 -3.97 -5.63
C THR A 129 7.74 -4.93 -5.68
N TRP A 130 6.86 -4.76 -6.65
CA TRP A 130 5.77 -5.71 -6.88
C TRP A 130 6.32 -7.13 -7.09
N GLU A 131 7.41 -7.25 -7.84
CA GLU A 131 8.08 -8.52 -8.14
C GLU A 131 8.64 -9.19 -6.88
N THR A 132 9.26 -8.43 -5.97
CA THR A 132 9.79 -9.02 -4.72
C THR A 132 8.68 -9.48 -3.78
N LEU A 133 7.56 -8.77 -3.74
CA LEU A 133 6.39 -9.17 -2.94
C LEU A 133 5.70 -10.40 -3.56
N THR A 134 5.53 -10.45 -4.88
CA THR A 134 4.95 -11.62 -5.58
C THR A 134 5.89 -12.83 -5.52
N GLY A 135 7.21 -12.64 -5.59
CA GLY A 135 8.18 -13.71 -5.37
C GLY A 135 8.05 -14.32 -3.96
N SER A 136 7.78 -13.49 -2.94
CA SER A 136 7.48 -13.99 -1.59
C SER A 136 6.17 -14.78 -1.53
N VAL A 137 5.16 -14.41 -2.31
CA VAL A 137 3.91 -15.18 -2.42
C VAL A 137 4.20 -16.53 -3.07
N GLN A 138 4.97 -16.56 -4.15
CA GLN A 138 5.34 -17.79 -4.84
C GLN A 138 6.07 -18.75 -3.88
N GLY A 139 7.09 -18.30 -3.15
CA GLY A 139 7.78 -19.14 -2.18
C GLY A 139 6.84 -19.68 -1.08
N PHE A 140 5.84 -18.88 -0.66
CA PHE A 140 4.82 -19.31 0.29
C PHE A 140 3.93 -20.43 -0.30
N THR A 141 3.42 -20.24 -1.52
CA THR A 141 2.53 -21.24 -2.17
C THR A 141 3.26 -22.53 -2.49
N GLU A 142 4.52 -22.46 -2.91
CA GLU A 142 5.37 -23.64 -3.13
C GLU A 142 5.64 -24.40 -1.84
N TYR A 143 6.01 -23.69 -0.76
CA TYR A 143 6.30 -24.32 0.53
C TYR A 143 5.10 -25.07 1.12
N PHE A 144 3.90 -24.50 1.00
CA PHE A 144 2.67 -25.14 1.50
C PHE A 144 1.96 -26.03 0.47
N SER A 145 2.49 -26.14 -0.75
CA SER A 145 1.89 -26.90 -1.86
C SER A 145 0.44 -26.50 -2.14
N ILE A 146 0.16 -25.19 -2.16
CA ILE A 146 -1.17 -24.61 -2.39
C ILE A 146 -1.15 -23.66 -3.58
N ASN A 147 -2.24 -23.59 -4.35
CA ASN A 147 -2.34 -22.73 -5.53
C ASN A 147 -3.14 -21.45 -5.26
N VAL A 148 -4.10 -21.50 -4.34
CA VAL A 148 -5.01 -20.40 -4.01
C VAL A 148 -4.95 -20.12 -2.52
N VAL A 149 -4.79 -18.86 -2.14
CA VAL A 149 -4.71 -18.44 -0.73
C VAL A 149 -5.90 -17.57 -0.38
N ASN A 150 -6.75 -18.06 0.52
CA ASN A 150 -7.78 -17.25 1.16
C ASN A 150 -7.23 -16.72 2.49
N SER A 151 -7.40 -15.42 2.73
CA SER A 151 -6.88 -14.77 3.93
C SER A 151 -7.98 -14.09 4.74
N PHE A 152 -7.84 -14.16 6.07
CA PHE A 152 -8.63 -13.39 7.01
C PHE A 152 -7.71 -12.37 7.70
N CYS A 153 -7.81 -11.10 7.34
CA CYS A 153 -6.89 -10.05 7.75
C CYS A 153 -7.50 -9.15 8.83
N ILE A 154 -6.88 -9.16 10.00
CA ILE A 154 -7.13 -8.23 11.11
C ILE A 154 -5.94 -7.29 11.37
N LEU A 155 -4.88 -7.48 10.59
CA LEU A 155 -3.64 -6.72 10.74
C LEU A 155 -3.67 -5.45 9.87
N PRO A 156 -3.00 -4.39 10.31
CA PRO A 156 -2.93 -3.17 9.51
C PRO A 156 -2.27 -3.42 8.14
N LEU A 157 -2.90 -2.92 7.08
CA LEU A 157 -2.42 -3.10 5.70
C LEU A 157 -1.11 -2.36 5.40
N TYR A 158 -0.78 -1.32 6.16
CA TYR A 158 0.49 -0.61 6.05
C TYR A 158 1.69 -1.38 6.66
N HIS A 159 1.45 -2.48 7.39
CA HIS A 159 2.48 -3.41 7.84
C HIS A 159 2.65 -4.57 6.87
N VAL A 160 3.87 -5.09 6.78
CA VAL A 160 4.19 -6.22 5.88
C VAL A 160 3.28 -7.42 6.09
N SER A 161 2.91 -7.73 7.35
CA SER A 161 2.06 -8.88 7.67
C SER A 161 0.63 -8.73 7.14
N GLY A 162 0.02 -7.54 7.22
CA GLY A 162 -1.28 -7.24 6.63
C GLY A 162 -1.21 -7.16 5.11
N LEU A 163 -0.23 -6.43 4.57
CA LEU A 163 -0.01 -6.32 3.14
C LEU A 163 0.18 -7.68 2.47
N MET A 164 0.95 -8.58 3.08
CA MET A 164 1.20 -9.91 2.50
C MET A 164 -0.02 -10.82 2.53
N GLN A 165 -1.00 -10.59 3.42
CA GLN A 165 -2.28 -11.30 3.33
C GLN A 165 -3.08 -10.85 2.09
N PHE A 166 -3.10 -9.54 1.82
CA PHE A 166 -3.65 -9.02 0.58
C PHE A 166 -2.90 -9.58 -0.64
N MET A 167 -1.58 -9.48 -0.66
CA MET A 167 -0.78 -9.95 -1.80
C MET A 167 -1.03 -11.41 -2.12
N ARG A 168 -1.08 -12.29 -1.10
CA ARG A 168 -1.35 -13.73 -1.29
C ARG A 168 -2.73 -13.96 -1.90
N SER A 169 -3.78 -13.38 -1.34
CA SER A 169 -5.13 -13.57 -1.85
C SER A 169 -5.29 -12.98 -3.25
N PHE A 170 -4.86 -11.74 -3.45
CA PHE A 170 -5.04 -11.03 -4.71
C PHE A 170 -4.29 -11.67 -5.88
N THR A 171 -3.03 -12.09 -5.67
CA THR A 171 -2.20 -12.63 -6.75
C THR A 171 -2.43 -14.12 -7.04
N THR A 172 -3.08 -14.84 -6.11
CA THR A 172 -3.42 -16.26 -6.32
C THR A 172 -4.90 -16.48 -6.70
N GLY A 173 -5.69 -15.42 -6.84
CA GLY A 173 -7.11 -15.50 -7.14
C GLY A 173 -7.97 -15.99 -5.96
N GLY A 174 -7.46 -15.86 -4.73
CA GLY A 174 -8.20 -16.21 -3.51
C GLY A 174 -9.01 -15.04 -2.96
N LYS A 175 -9.70 -15.28 -1.85
CA LYS A 175 -10.54 -14.29 -1.15
C LYS A 175 -9.79 -13.67 0.01
N LEU A 176 -9.98 -12.36 0.20
CA LEU A 176 -9.48 -11.59 1.32
C LEU A 176 -10.66 -11.05 2.14
N VAL A 177 -10.80 -11.53 3.36
CA VAL A 177 -11.73 -10.95 4.33
C VAL A 177 -10.97 -9.96 5.20
N ILE A 178 -11.45 -8.71 5.28
CA ILE A 178 -10.87 -7.72 6.19
C ILE A 178 -11.93 -7.30 7.20
N THR A 179 -11.58 -7.38 8.48
CA THR A 179 -12.39 -6.86 9.57
C THR A 179 -11.53 -6.11 10.57
N SER A 180 -12.11 -5.17 11.29
CA SER A 180 -11.41 -4.50 12.39
C SER A 180 -11.42 -5.38 13.63
N SER A 181 -10.32 -5.42 14.38
CA SER A 181 -10.23 -6.11 15.66
C SER A 181 -11.27 -5.64 16.70
N LYS A 182 -11.92 -4.48 16.46
CA LYS A 182 -13.01 -3.96 17.29
C LYS A 182 -14.37 -4.56 16.99
N LYS A 183 -14.50 -5.36 15.93
CA LYS A 183 -15.75 -6.05 15.51
C LYS A 183 -15.72 -7.55 15.79
N LEU A 184 -14.65 -8.06 16.41
CA LEU A 184 -14.52 -9.42 16.95
C LEU A 184 -14.76 -9.40 18.45
#